data_ece046ad37df40fcf0af7edb7fc54cd2
#
_entry.id   ece046ad37df40fcf0af7edb7fc54cd2
#
_cell.length_a   1.000
_cell.length_b   1.000
_cell.length_c   1.000
_cell.angle_alpha   90.00
_cell.angle_beta   90.00
_cell.angle_gamma   90.00
#
_symmetry.space_group_name_H-M   'P 1'
#
loop_
_entity.id
_entity.type
_entity.pdbx_description
1 polymer ?
#
loop_
_entity_poly.entity_id
_entity_poly.type
_entity_poly.pdbx_seq_one_letter_code
_entity_poly.pdbx_strand_id
1 'polypeptide(L)'
;GSPGGNGYGSNAMIVKYNGSRLCEFSKESNWATHTGWANRPAFMGDITGDWREEVIIAKQNADTSTGLVGYTTNIATDYSFYTLQEDPHDRLDCTGRGYYQSPCPSFYLGGDMPYPPLPPTMMADYRWKSGAAWSVNGSGFASYDMTTAQNYVDGKSLVFDISGDNSQTIAINGTLKPKTVYMMVPRGHDYTFGGTGSLAGDMELWKSMLGTVTFNNNLDYT
;
A
#
# COMPACT_ATOMS: atom_id res chain seq x y z
N GLY A 1 -12.29 -25.94 -21.83
CA GLY A 1 -13.71 -26.22 -21.71
C GLY A 1 -14.00 -27.63 -22.11
N SER A 2 -14.76 -28.39 -21.36
CA SER A 2 -15.19 -29.75 -21.72
C SER A 2 -16.18 -29.63 -22.88
N PRO A 3 -15.97 -30.34 -24.01
CA PRO A 3 -16.85 -30.28 -25.17
C PRO A 3 -18.09 -31.14 -24.91
N GLY A 4 -19.03 -30.70 -24.19
CA GLY A 4 -20.27 -31.44 -23.97
C GLY A 4 -21.07 -31.08 -22.73
N GLY A 5 -20.57 -30.26 -21.88
CA GLY A 5 -21.34 -29.63 -20.81
C GLY A 5 -21.69 -28.21 -21.20
N ASN A 6 -22.80 -27.70 -20.79
CA ASN A 6 -23.09 -26.29 -20.84
C ASN A 6 -21.86 -25.57 -20.29
N GLY A 7 -21.03 -24.99 -21.15
CA GLY A 7 -19.61 -24.66 -20.96
C GLY A 7 -19.24 -23.67 -19.85
N TYR A 8 -19.88 -23.75 -18.72
CA TYR A 8 -19.75 -22.89 -17.57
C TYR A 8 -19.38 -23.65 -16.29
N GLY A 9 -18.94 -24.88 -16.43
CA GLY A 9 -18.54 -25.75 -15.32
C GLY A 9 -17.07 -25.68 -14.93
N SER A 10 -16.30 -24.74 -15.43
CA SER A 10 -14.93 -24.57 -14.96
C SER A 10 -14.93 -23.75 -13.67
N ASN A 11 -14.37 -24.36 -12.64
CA ASN A 11 -14.20 -23.72 -11.34
C ASN A 11 -13.41 -22.41 -11.47
N ALA A 12 -13.83 -21.39 -10.76
CA ALA A 12 -13.04 -20.17 -10.64
C ALA A 12 -11.68 -20.52 -10.03
N MET A 13 -10.60 -19.98 -10.59
CA MET A 13 -9.23 -20.29 -10.17
C MET A 13 -8.32 -19.10 -10.39
N ILE A 14 -7.28 -19.04 -9.58
CA ILE A 14 -6.14 -18.16 -9.83
C ILE A 14 -5.05 -18.99 -10.53
N VAL A 15 -4.57 -18.48 -11.66
CA VAL A 15 -3.49 -19.10 -12.42
C VAL A 15 -2.34 -18.14 -12.61
N LYS A 16 -1.12 -18.65 -12.59
CA LYS A 16 0.06 -17.88 -13.01
C LYS A 16 0.06 -17.67 -14.52
N TYR A 17 0.83 -16.71 -14.98
CA TYR A 17 1.05 -16.45 -16.39
C TYR A 17 1.46 -17.70 -17.19
N ASN A 18 2.23 -18.61 -16.59
CA ASN A 18 2.63 -19.89 -17.21
C ASN A 18 1.54 -20.97 -17.18
N GLY A 19 0.32 -20.65 -16.77
CA GLY A 19 -0.80 -21.59 -16.68
C GLY A 19 -0.84 -22.45 -15.43
N SER A 20 0.14 -22.35 -14.53
CA SER A 20 0.12 -23.09 -13.26
C SER A 20 -1.00 -22.60 -12.37
N ARG A 21 -1.82 -23.52 -11.83
CA ARG A 21 -2.88 -23.19 -10.87
C ARG A 21 -2.29 -22.84 -9.51
N LEU A 22 -2.70 -21.72 -8.94
CA LEU A 22 -2.36 -21.32 -7.58
C LEU A 22 -3.47 -21.69 -6.59
N CYS A 23 -4.70 -21.46 -6.99
CA CYS A 23 -5.88 -21.72 -6.15
C CYS A 23 -7.06 -22.10 -7.04
N GLU A 24 -7.88 -23.04 -6.56
CA GLU A 24 -9.13 -23.43 -7.19
C GLU A 24 -10.24 -23.34 -6.14
N PHE A 25 -11.12 -22.36 -6.28
CA PHE A 25 -12.10 -22.01 -5.27
C PHE A 25 -13.23 -23.03 -5.07
N SER A 26 -13.47 -23.89 -6.04
CA SER A 26 -14.57 -24.88 -6.00
C SER A 26 -14.36 -26.04 -5.05
N LYS A 27 -13.11 -26.33 -4.67
CA LYS A 27 -12.79 -27.47 -3.83
C LYS A 27 -13.01 -27.21 -2.34
N GLU A 28 -13.06 -25.94 -1.96
CA GLU A 28 -13.07 -25.53 -0.56
C GLU A 28 -14.43 -25.00 -0.09
N SER A 29 -15.37 -24.82 -0.98
CA SER A 29 -16.69 -24.30 -0.65
C SER A 29 -17.77 -25.04 -1.41
N ASN A 30 -18.90 -25.33 -0.77
CA ASN A 30 -20.14 -25.66 -1.47
C ASN A 30 -20.57 -24.41 -2.26
N TRP A 31 -20.04 -24.27 -3.48
CA TRP A 31 -20.46 -23.23 -4.38
C TRP A 31 -21.95 -23.36 -4.64
N ALA A 32 -22.70 -22.42 -4.16
CA ALA A 32 -23.99 -22.18 -4.75
C ALA A 32 -23.74 -21.62 -6.13
N THR A 33 -23.89 -22.46 -7.13
CA THR A 33 -23.89 -22.05 -8.50
C THR A 33 -25.03 -21.08 -8.72
N HIS A 34 -24.74 -19.78 -8.65
CA HIS A 34 -25.67 -18.82 -9.18
C HIS A 34 -25.72 -18.98 -10.70
N THR A 35 -26.91 -19.28 -11.12
CA THR A 35 -27.42 -19.28 -12.50
C THR A 35 -26.53 -18.60 -13.53
N GLY A 36 -25.94 -19.41 -14.40
CA GLY A 36 -25.53 -19.05 -15.76
C GLY A 36 -24.29 -18.20 -15.95
N TRP A 37 -23.90 -17.36 -14.99
CA TRP A 37 -22.76 -16.44 -15.07
C TRP A 37 -21.85 -16.52 -13.84
N ALA A 38 -21.91 -17.59 -13.12
CA ALA A 38 -21.69 -17.67 -11.69
C ALA A 38 -20.26 -17.97 -11.22
N ASN A 39 -19.28 -18.03 -12.08
CA ASN A 39 -17.90 -18.31 -11.66
C ASN A 39 -17.09 -17.01 -11.43
N ARG A 40 -17.77 -15.94 -11.06
CA ARG A 40 -17.12 -14.65 -10.79
C ARG A 40 -17.09 -14.36 -9.31
N PRO A 41 -15.98 -13.85 -8.79
CA PRO A 41 -15.92 -13.32 -7.45
C PRO A 41 -16.99 -12.24 -7.23
N ALA A 42 -17.52 -12.17 -6.03
CA ALA A 42 -18.41 -11.08 -5.62
C ALA A 42 -17.62 -9.76 -5.54
N PHE A 43 -16.35 -9.84 -5.17
CA PHE A 43 -15.43 -8.71 -5.14
C PHE A 43 -13.98 -9.20 -5.35
N MET A 44 -13.17 -8.37 -6.00
CA MET A 44 -11.71 -8.47 -6.04
C MET A 44 -11.15 -7.09 -5.76
N GLY A 45 -10.12 -7.01 -4.94
CA GLY A 45 -9.44 -5.77 -4.60
C GLY A 45 -8.66 -5.91 -3.30
N ASP A 46 -7.80 -4.95 -3.02
CA ASP A 46 -7.01 -4.89 -1.81
C ASP A 46 -7.86 -4.46 -0.60
N ILE A 47 -8.42 -5.44 0.11
CA ILE A 47 -9.29 -5.21 1.27
C ILE A 47 -8.48 -5.13 2.57
N THR A 48 -7.39 -5.89 2.64
CA THR A 48 -6.55 -5.95 3.83
C THR A 48 -5.55 -4.81 3.90
N GLY A 49 -5.40 -4.03 2.82
CA GLY A 49 -4.49 -2.88 2.76
C GLY A 49 -3.03 -3.28 2.61
N ASP A 50 -2.76 -4.47 2.08
CA ASP A 50 -1.40 -4.97 1.93
C ASP A 50 -0.90 -4.93 0.46
N TRP A 51 -1.62 -4.21 -0.42
CA TRP A 51 -1.43 -4.02 -1.85
C TRP A 51 -1.77 -5.24 -2.73
N ARG A 52 -2.01 -6.38 -2.15
CA ARG A 52 -2.40 -7.58 -2.89
C ARG A 52 -3.91 -7.71 -2.86
N GLU A 53 -4.46 -8.13 -3.98
CA GLU A 53 -5.90 -8.24 -4.11
C GLU A 53 -6.41 -9.48 -3.36
N GLU A 54 -7.46 -9.28 -2.58
CA GLU A 54 -8.31 -10.35 -2.03
C GLU A 54 -9.42 -10.69 -3.00
N VAL A 55 -9.89 -11.93 -2.87
CA VAL A 55 -11.03 -12.42 -3.64
C VAL A 55 -12.16 -12.76 -2.69
N ILE A 56 -13.29 -12.09 -2.82
CA ILE A 56 -14.51 -12.42 -2.07
C ILE A 56 -15.48 -13.20 -2.94
N ILE A 57 -15.96 -14.30 -2.38
CA ILE A 57 -16.88 -15.22 -3.03
C ILE A 57 -18.12 -15.39 -2.17
N ALA A 58 -19.28 -15.34 -2.82
CA ALA A 58 -20.52 -15.72 -2.16
C ALA A 58 -20.57 -17.26 -1.97
N LYS A 59 -20.87 -17.71 -0.76
CA LYS A 59 -20.98 -19.12 -0.40
C LYS A 59 -22.37 -19.41 0.11
N GLN A 60 -22.96 -20.51 -0.36
CA GLN A 60 -24.14 -21.07 0.27
C GLN A 60 -23.72 -22.10 1.32
N ASN A 61 -24.19 -21.91 2.54
CA ASN A 61 -23.96 -22.84 3.64
C ASN A 61 -24.91 -24.07 3.54
N ALA A 62 -24.63 -25.11 4.33
CA ALA A 62 -25.44 -26.34 4.34
C ALA A 62 -26.90 -26.10 4.79
N ASP A 63 -27.14 -25.06 5.58
CA ASP A 63 -28.45 -24.60 6.03
C ASP A 63 -29.19 -23.70 5.04
N THR A 64 -28.67 -23.61 3.80
CA THR A 64 -29.16 -22.72 2.73
C THR A 64 -28.96 -21.23 2.94
N SER A 65 -28.38 -20.80 4.06
CA SER A 65 -27.98 -19.41 4.25
C SER A 65 -26.83 -19.02 3.30
N THR A 66 -26.75 -17.75 2.95
CA THR A 66 -25.66 -17.23 2.10
C THR A 66 -24.66 -16.49 2.96
N GLY A 67 -23.38 -16.82 2.81
CA GLY A 67 -22.26 -16.15 3.44
C GLY A 67 -21.29 -15.60 2.41
N LEU A 68 -20.28 -14.89 2.90
CA LEU A 68 -19.13 -14.44 2.12
C LEU A 68 -17.87 -15.15 2.62
N VAL A 69 -17.01 -15.55 1.70
CA VAL A 69 -15.69 -16.10 2.00
C VAL A 69 -14.67 -15.23 1.31
N GLY A 70 -13.74 -14.68 2.10
CA GLY A 70 -12.59 -13.94 1.61
C GLY A 70 -11.37 -14.85 1.51
N TYR A 71 -10.68 -14.79 0.40
CA TYR A 71 -9.40 -15.44 0.17
C TYR A 71 -8.30 -14.39 0.11
N THR A 72 -7.30 -14.54 0.94
CA THR A 72 -6.08 -13.73 0.96
C THR A 72 -4.86 -14.62 0.85
N THR A 73 -3.71 -14.07 0.53
CA THR A 73 -2.44 -14.80 0.52
C THR A 73 -1.75 -14.73 1.87
N ASN A 74 -1.20 -15.85 2.32
CA ASN A 74 -0.35 -15.91 3.50
C ASN A 74 1.16 -15.87 3.16
N ILE A 75 1.50 -15.67 1.89
CA ILE A 75 2.89 -15.58 1.46
C ILE A 75 3.43 -14.22 1.90
N ALA A 76 4.55 -14.24 2.65
CA ALA A 76 5.21 -13.00 3.03
C ALA A 76 5.70 -12.24 1.79
N THR A 77 5.63 -10.92 1.85
CA THR A 77 6.18 -10.02 0.82
C THR A 77 7.18 -9.06 1.44
N ASP A 78 8.20 -8.69 0.67
CA ASP A 78 9.15 -7.65 1.05
C ASP A 78 8.62 -6.23 0.73
N TYR A 79 7.54 -6.16 -0.04
CA TYR A 79 6.84 -4.91 -0.31
C TYR A 79 5.71 -4.69 0.69
N SER A 80 5.62 -3.48 1.19
CA SER A 80 4.45 -2.99 1.92
C SER A 80 4.35 -1.50 1.64
N PHE A 81 3.25 -1.08 1.10
CA PHE A 81 2.95 0.31 0.83
C PHE A 81 1.45 0.58 1.11
N TYR A 82 0.92 1.70 0.72
CA TYR A 82 -0.48 2.02 0.95
C TYR A 82 -1.41 1.04 0.23
N THR A 83 -2.65 0.96 0.66
CA THR A 83 -3.67 0.15 0.00
C THR A 83 -3.93 0.62 -1.43
N LEU A 84 -4.16 -0.31 -2.35
CA LEU A 84 -4.53 0.00 -3.73
C LEU A 84 -5.81 0.83 -3.82
N GLN A 85 -6.67 0.78 -2.80
CA GLN A 85 -7.89 1.59 -2.73
C GLN A 85 -7.62 3.10 -2.66
N GLU A 86 -6.40 3.52 -2.34
CA GLU A 86 -5.96 4.92 -2.44
C GLU A 86 -5.65 5.34 -3.88
N ASP A 87 -5.40 4.40 -4.78
CA ASP A 87 -5.26 4.69 -6.21
C ASP A 87 -6.66 4.94 -6.81
N PRO A 88 -6.91 6.13 -7.41
CA PRO A 88 -8.24 6.45 -7.93
C PRO A 88 -8.69 5.52 -9.07
N HIS A 89 -7.76 4.99 -9.86
CA HIS A 89 -8.08 4.10 -10.97
C HIS A 89 -8.51 2.73 -10.44
N ASP A 90 -7.72 2.13 -9.55
CA ASP A 90 -8.04 0.86 -8.92
C ASP A 90 -9.38 0.92 -8.18
N ARG A 91 -9.59 1.98 -7.39
CA ARG A 91 -10.85 2.19 -6.66
C ARG A 91 -12.05 2.33 -7.59
N LEU A 92 -11.88 3.04 -8.71
CA LEU A 92 -12.95 3.18 -9.71
C LEU A 92 -13.26 1.83 -10.36
N ASP A 93 -12.25 1.07 -10.74
CA ASP A 93 -12.41 -0.26 -11.33
C ASP A 93 -13.05 -1.24 -10.36
N CYS A 94 -12.67 -1.22 -9.09
CA CYS A 94 -13.30 -2.03 -8.05
C CYS A 94 -14.78 -1.72 -7.85
N THR A 95 -15.19 -0.45 -7.98
CA THR A 95 -16.58 -0.01 -7.78
C THR A 95 -17.40 -0.07 -9.05
N GLY A 96 -16.78 0.20 -10.20
CA GLY A 96 -17.42 0.26 -11.50
C GLY A 96 -17.61 -1.10 -12.17
N ARG A 97 -17.72 -2.19 -11.42
CA ARG A 97 -17.78 -3.57 -11.93
C ARG A 97 -18.65 -3.74 -13.15
N GLY A 98 -18.05 -3.47 -14.29
CA GLY A 98 -18.61 -3.84 -15.57
C GLY A 98 -18.40 -5.31 -15.87
N TYR A 99 -18.93 -5.73 -16.98
CA TYR A 99 -19.05 -7.13 -17.40
C TYR A 99 -17.71 -7.85 -17.63
N TYR A 100 -16.58 -7.13 -17.81
CA TYR A 100 -15.29 -7.70 -18.22
C TYR A 100 -14.07 -7.12 -17.51
N GLN A 101 -14.24 -6.31 -16.50
CA GLN A 101 -13.12 -5.56 -15.92
C GLN A 101 -12.52 -6.29 -14.73
N SER A 102 -11.21 -6.33 -14.71
CA SER A 102 -10.41 -6.65 -13.54
C SER A 102 -9.89 -5.35 -12.95
N PRO A 103 -9.87 -5.17 -11.63
CA PRO A 103 -9.22 -4.02 -11.01
C PRO A 103 -7.79 -3.90 -11.51
N CYS A 104 -7.36 -2.68 -11.77
CA CYS A 104 -6.01 -2.41 -12.26
C CYS A 104 -5.57 -1.05 -11.73
N PRO A 105 -4.47 -0.97 -10.97
CA PRO A 105 -3.94 0.30 -10.52
C PRO A 105 -3.38 1.14 -11.68
N SER A 106 -3.22 2.43 -11.45
CA SER A 106 -2.65 3.37 -12.42
C SER A 106 -1.15 3.22 -12.64
N PHE A 107 -0.50 2.30 -11.92
CA PHE A 107 0.93 2.03 -11.98
C PHE A 107 1.20 0.52 -12.09
N TYR A 108 2.43 0.18 -12.48
CA TYR A 108 2.84 -1.22 -12.60
C TYR A 108 2.96 -1.90 -11.23
N LEU A 109 2.27 -3.05 -11.08
CA LEU A 109 2.41 -3.95 -9.95
C LEU A 109 3.19 -5.20 -10.37
N GLY A 110 4.33 -5.44 -9.75
CA GLY A 110 5.15 -6.62 -10.00
C GLY A 110 6.21 -6.82 -8.94
N GLY A 111 6.82 -7.99 -8.91
CA GLY A 111 7.87 -8.31 -7.92
C GLY A 111 9.16 -7.50 -8.08
N ASP A 112 9.31 -6.81 -9.19
CA ASP A 112 10.44 -5.94 -9.55
C ASP A 112 10.01 -4.48 -9.69
N MET A 113 8.81 -4.14 -9.20
CA MET A 113 8.27 -2.78 -9.33
C MET A 113 9.07 -1.76 -8.52
N PRO A 114 9.24 -0.54 -9.04
CA PRO A 114 9.62 0.59 -8.20
C PRO A 114 8.50 0.86 -7.19
N TYR A 115 8.84 1.50 -6.05
CA TYR A 115 7.79 1.91 -5.12
C TYR A 115 6.84 2.89 -5.81
N PRO A 116 5.52 2.67 -5.65
CA PRO A 116 4.53 3.53 -6.28
C PRO A 116 4.58 4.95 -5.72
N PRO A 117 4.10 5.93 -6.48
CA PRO A 117 3.98 7.29 -5.97
C PRO A 117 3.06 7.34 -4.76
N LEU A 118 3.28 8.29 -3.86
CA LEU A 118 2.34 8.52 -2.75
C LEU A 118 0.98 8.90 -3.32
N PRO A 119 -0.11 8.40 -2.71
CA PRO A 119 -1.45 8.74 -3.14
C PRO A 119 -1.72 10.24 -2.94
N PRO A 120 -2.65 10.85 -3.69
CA PRO A 120 -2.99 12.26 -3.53
C PRO A 120 -3.44 12.66 -2.13
N THR A 121 -3.97 11.72 -1.36
CA THR A 121 -4.38 11.92 0.04
C THR A 121 -3.20 12.06 0.99
N MET A 122 -2.02 11.62 0.59
CA MET A 122 -0.77 11.69 1.36
C MET A 122 0.22 12.70 0.79
N MET A 123 -0.26 13.74 0.10
CA MET A 123 0.62 14.76 -0.47
C MET A 123 1.41 15.48 0.62
N ALA A 124 2.74 15.41 0.52
CA ALA A 124 3.65 16.17 1.33
C ALA A 124 4.17 17.41 0.57
N ASP A 125 4.52 18.47 1.29
CA ASP A 125 5.17 19.65 0.71
C ASP A 125 6.60 19.32 0.28
N TYR A 126 7.30 18.53 1.11
CA TYR A 126 8.71 18.22 0.94
C TYR A 126 8.96 16.72 1.03
N ARG A 127 10.02 16.28 0.35
CA ARG A 127 10.58 14.94 0.43
C ARG A 127 12.02 15.03 0.91
N TRP A 128 12.40 14.17 1.86
CA TRP A 128 13.79 14.02 2.28
C TRP A 128 14.63 13.53 1.11
N LYS A 129 15.77 14.18 0.88
CA LYS A 129 16.71 13.83 -0.18
C LYS A 129 18.02 13.30 0.40
N SER A 130 18.71 14.09 1.19
CA SER A 130 20.01 13.71 1.74
C SER A 130 20.48 14.71 2.79
N GLY A 131 21.40 14.26 3.64
CA GLY A 131 22.08 15.09 4.61
C GLY A 131 22.15 14.47 5.99
N ALA A 132 22.92 15.10 6.87
CA ALA A 132 23.14 14.62 8.24
C ALA A 132 22.28 15.36 9.27
N ALA A 133 21.49 16.35 8.86
CA ALA A 133 20.73 17.16 9.80
C ALA A 133 19.40 17.65 9.24
N TRP A 134 18.41 17.69 10.12
CA TRP A 134 17.11 18.30 9.92
C TRP A 134 16.96 19.48 10.90
N SER A 135 16.84 20.68 10.36
CA SER A 135 16.69 21.93 11.13
C SER A 135 15.84 22.94 10.37
N VAL A 136 15.27 23.91 11.08
CA VAL A 136 14.56 25.02 10.42
C VAL A 136 15.52 25.78 9.51
N ASN A 137 15.09 26.06 8.28
CA ASN A 137 15.88 26.63 7.18
C ASN A 137 17.06 25.74 6.74
N GLY A 138 17.16 24.52 7.27
CA GLY A 138 18.16 23.54 6.85
C GLY A 138 17.85 22.96 5.48
N SER A 139 18.90 22.66 4.73
CA SER A 139 18.82 21.92 3.47
C SER A 139 18.63 20.42 3.73
N GLY A 140 18.44 19.65 2.66
CA GLY A 140 18.29 18.20 2.73
C GLY A 140 16.94 17.73 2.22
N PHE A 141 16.06 18.65 1.94
CA PHE A 141 14.75 18.37 1.35
C PHE A 141 14.70 18.80 -0.12
N ALA A 142 13.72 18.26 -0.81
CA ALA A 142 13.34 18.68 -2.15
C ALA A 142 11.81 18.87 -2.20
N SER A 143 11.33 19.49 -3.27
CA SER A 143 9.90 19.45 -3.62
C SER A 143 9.41 18.00 -3.70
N TYR A 144 8.13 17.78 -3.58
CA TYR A 144 7.55 16.43 -3.56
C TYR A 144 7.96 15.58 -4.79
N ASP A 145 8.09 16.22 -5.96
CA ASP A 145 8.54 15.59 -7.21
C ASP A 145 10.08 15.43 -7.32
N MET A 146 10.82 15.78 -6.28
CA MET A 146 12.29 15.73 -6.19
C MET A 146 13.04 16.63 -7.19
N THR A 147 12.37 17.54 -7.87
CA THR A 147 12.99 18.37 -8.92
C THR A 147 13.70 19.61 -8.37
N THR A 148 13.19 20.19 -7.29
CA THR A 148 13.68 21.45 -6.73
C THR A 148 14.14 21.29 -5.29
N ALA A 149 15.36 21.71 -4.97
CA ALA A 149 15.86 21.72 -3.60
C ALA A 149 15.03 22.68 -2.73
N GLN A 150 14.74 22.24 -1.51
CA GLN A 150 13.92 22.98 -0.54
C GLN A 150 14.64 23.04 0.80
N ASN A 151 14.42 24.14 1.51
CA ASN A 151 14.79 24.26 2.92
C ASN A 151 13.55 23.98 3.78
N TYR A 152 13.75 23.25 4.87
CA TYR A 152 12.67 22.94 5.77
C TYR A 152 12.08 24.17 6.45
N VAL A 153 10.77 24.24 6.53
CA VAL A 153 10.01 25.24 7.27
C VAL A 153 8.96 24.55 8.13
N ASP A 154 8.78 25.00 9.36
CA ASP A 154 7.74 24.50 10.26
C ASP A 154 6.33 24.64 9.65
N GLY A 155 5.43 23.75 10.03
CA GLY A 155 4.06 23.69 9.53
C GLY A 155 3.91 23.01 8.18
N LYS A 156 4.99 22.46 7.62
CA LYS A 156 4.99 21.71 6.36
C LYS A 156 4.88 20.22 6.58
N SER A 157 4.27 19.54 5.61
CA SER A 157 4.19 18.08 5.57
C SER A 157 5.40 17.51 4.84
N LEU A 158 5.97 16.44 5.39
CA LEU A 158 7.22 15.84 4.95
C LEU A 158 7.06 14.36 4.66
N VAL A 159 7.82 13.83 3.71
CA VAL A 159 7.95 12.39 3.51
C VAL A 159 9.40 11.94 3.54
N PHE A 160 9.63 10.85 4.27
CA PHE A 160 10.85 10.05 4.26
C PHE A 160 10.51 8.70 3.63
N ASP A 161 11.12 8.40 2.51
CA ASP A 161 10.85 7.18 1.74
C ASP A 161 12.14 6.61 1.12
N ILE A 162 12.00 5.65 0.23
CA ILE A 162 13.13 4.99 -0.43
C ILE A 162 13.99 5.95 -1.28
N SER A 163 13.48 7.11 -1.66
CA SER A 163 14.22 8.07 -2.48
C SER A 163 15.23 8.89 -1.70
N GLY A 164 15.09 8.92 -0.36
CA GLY A 164 15.97 9.69 0.50
C GLY A 164 17.19 8.89 0.97
N ASP A 165 18.29 9.61 1.24
CA ASP A 165 19.49 9.01 1.83
C ASP A 165 19.24 8.64 3.30
N ASN A 166 19.47 7.39 3.65
CA ASN A 166 19.39 6.82 5.00
C ASN A 166 20.73 6.27 5.51
N SER A 167 21.83 6.58 4.82
CA SER A 167 23.16 6.03 5.11
C SER A 167 23.74 6.49 6.45
N GLN A 168 23.13 7.49 7.09
CA GLN A 168 23.61 8.07 8.35
C GLN A 168 22.43 8.48 9.26
N THR A 169 22.75 8.65 10.54
CA THR A 169 21.80 9.23 11.49
C THR A 169 21.51 10.69 11.12
N ILE A 170 20.24 11.04 11.02
CA ILE A 170 19.78 12.40 10.75
C ILE A 170 19.66 13.14 12.08
N ALA A 171 20.52 14.11 12.33
CA ALA A 171 20.46 14.90 13.55
C ALA A 171 19.31 15.90 13.51
N ILE A 172 18.36 15.79 14.42
CA ILE A 172 17.34 16.82 14.64
C ILE A 172 17.96 17.94 15.46
N ASN A 173 17.97 19.15 14.92
CA ASN A 173 18.55 20.32 15.54
C ASN A 173 17.48 21.37 15.82
N GLY A 174 17.33 21.71 17.11
CA GLY A 174 16.29 22.63 17.58
C GLY A 174 14.93 21.94 17.77
N THR A 175 13.92 22.70 18.04
CA THR A 175 12.55 22.22 18.16
C THR A 175 11.84 22.41 16.83
N LEU A 176 11.51 21.31 16.17
CA LEU A 176 10.85 21.29 14.86
C LEU A 176 9.36 21.05 15.04
N LYS A 177 8.54 21.75 14.27
CA LYS A 177 7.07 21.65 14.31
C LYS A 177 6.52 21.36 12.91
N PRO A 178 6.76 20.19 12.34
CA PRO A 178 6.12 19.81 11.09
C PRO A 178 4.61 19.69 11.26
N LYS A 179 3.85 19.76 10.18
CA LYS A 179 2.42 19.48 10.18
C LYS A 179 2.17 17.97 10.20
N THR A 180 2.76 17.27 9.25
CA THR A 180 2.65 15.81 9.14
C THR A 180 3.99 15.25 8.69
N VAL A 181 4.39 14.13 9.26
CA VAL A 181 5.59 13.40 8.85
C VAL A 181 5.18 12.00 8.38
N TYR A 182 5.32 11.75 7.11
CA TYR A 182 5.08 10.45 6.52
C TYR A 182 6.39 9.65 6.47
N MET A 183 6.45 8.54 7.18
CA MET A 183 7.55 7.58 7.18
C MET A 183 7.17 6.38 6.31
N MET A 184 7.37 6.51 5.00
CA MET A 184 7.08 5.46 4.00
C MET A 184 8.33 4.61 3.78
N VAL A 185 8.68 3.83 4.79
CA VAL A 185 10.00 3.21 4.94
C VAL A 185 9.94 1.72 4.61
N PRO A 186 10.42 1.30 3.43
CA PRO A 186 10.44 -0.11 3.05
C PRO A 186 11.49 -0.90 3.81
N ARG A 187 11.34 -2.22 3.84
CA ARG A 187 12.31 -3.12 4.49
C ARG A 187 13.72 -2.90 3.92
N GLY A 188 14.69 -2.75 4.81
CA GLY A 188 16.09 -2.54 4.45
C GLY A 188 16.45 -1.10 4.10
N HIS A 189 15.51 -0.16 4.22
CA HIS A 189 15.75 1.26 4.06
C HIS A 189 15.42 2.03 5.35
N ASP A 190 16.05 1.63 6.44
CA ASP A 190 15.73 2.12 7.78
C ASP A 190 16.24 3.54 8.00
N TYR A 191 15.49 4.36 8.73
CA TYR A 191 15.89 5.71 9.12
C TYR A 191 16.19 5.77 10.61
N THR A 192 17.28 6.45 10.95
CA THR A 192 17.63 6.77 12.34
C THR A 192 17.73 8.28 12.53
N PHE A 193 17.01 8.78 13.51
CA PHE A 193 17.04 10.17 13.93
C PHE A 193 17.72 10.28 15.28
N GLY A 194 18.55 11.32 15.44
CA GLY A 194 19.31 11.61 16.66
C GLY A 194 19.52 13.12 16.83
N GLY A 195 20.54 13.49 17.60
CA GLY A 195 20.83 14.89 17.91
C GLY A 195 20.17 15.38 19.19
N THR A 196 20.24 16.68 19.45
CA THR A 196 19.74 17.29 20.71
C THR A 196 18.39 17.98 20.56
N GLY A 197 17.87 18.00 19.33
CA GLY A 197 16.57 18.62 19.06
C GLY A 197 15.39 17.70 19.34
N SER A 198 14.19 18.22 19.13
CA SER A 198 12.93 17.53 19.33
C SER A 198 11.95 17.77 18.20
N LEU A 199 10.98 16.84 18.05
CA LEU A 199 9.75 17.09 17.32
C LEU A 199 8.69 17.51 18.33
N ALA A 200 7.96 18.58 18.05
CA ALA A 200 6.98 19.14 18.97
C ALA A 200 5.80 19.78 18.25
N GLY A 201 4.78 20.13 19.02
CA GLY A 201 3.59 20.79 18.52
C GLY A 201 2.48 19.84 18.12
N ASP A 202 1.48 20.38 17.48
CA ASP A 202 0.30 19.64 16.98
C ASP A 202 0.65 19.06 15.61
N MET A 203 1.25 17.87 15.62
CA MET A 203 1.71 17.20 14.41
C MET A 203 1.22 15.75 14.32
N GLU A 204 1.13 15.25 13.12
CA GLU A 204 0.83 13.85 12.85
C GLU A 204 2.10 13.09 12.41
N LEU A 205 2.28 11.88 12.92
CA LEU A 205 3.32 10.95 12.49
C LEU A 205 2.68 9.69 11.92
N TRP A 206 2.88 9.48 10.62
CA TRP A 206 2.38 8.30 9.90
C TRP A 206 3.54 7.39 9.55
N LYS A 207 3.54 6.16 10.07
CA LYS A 207 4.52 5.14 9.72
C LYS A 207 3.83 4.06 8.89
N SER A 208 4.37 3.81 7.70
CA SER A 208 3.93 2.75 6.78
C SER A 208 5.12 1.90 6.32
N MET A 209 4.82 0.75 5.72
CA MET A 209 5.79 -0.23 5.24
C MET A 209 6.58 -0.93 6.35
N LEU A 210 7.49 -1.85 5.96
CA LEU A 210 8.12 -2.84 6.86
C LEU A 210 9.51 -2.44 7.38
N GLY A 211 10.06 -1.32 6.93
CA GLY A 211 11.33 -0.81 7.43
C GLY A 211 11.22 -0.24 8.83
N THR A 212 12.32 0.00 9.47
CA THR A 212 12.42 0.53 10.84
C THR A 212 12.67 2.03 10.84
N VAL A 213 12.02 2.73 11.75
CA VAL A 213 12.32 4.13 12.05
C VAL A 213 12.67 4.23 13.53
N THR A 214 13.86 4.74 13.82
CA THR A 214 14.36 4.90 15.18
C THR A 214 14.52 6.38 15.49
N PHE A 215 13.87 6.83 16.57
CA PHE A 215 14.07 8.15 17.13
C PHE A 215 14.82 8.05 18.45
N ASN A 216 16.02 8.61 18.51
CA ASN A 216 16.83 8.77 19.72
C ASN A 216 16.67 10.19 20.33
N ASN A 217 15.61 10.88 19.90
CA ASN A 217 15.28 12.25 20.29
C ASN A 217 14.10 12.26 21.24
N ASN A 218 13.90 13.41 21.90
CA ASN A 218 12.65 13.69 22.57
C ASN A 218 11.53 13.96 21.54
N LEU A 219 10.40 13.30 21.70
CA LEU A 219 9.21 13.48 20.90
C LEU A 219 8.14 14.08 21.79
N ASP A 220 7.87 15.38 21.63
CA ASP A 220 6.97 16.16 22.47
C ASP A 220 5.86 16.79 21.61
N TYR A 221 5.20 15.94 20.84
CA TYR A 221 4.05 16.33 20.02
C TYR A 221 2.74 15.76 20.61
N THR A 222 1.64 16.42 20.33
CA THR A 222 0.29 16.07 20.80
C THR A 222 -0.63 15.70 19.64
#